data_6baebe291b6474998368495d00da4eed
#
_entry.id   6baebe291b6474998368495d00da4eed
#
_cell.length_a   1.000
_cell.length_b   1.000
_cell.length_c   1.000
_cell.angle_alpha   90.00
_cell.angle_beta   90.00
_cell.angle_gamma   90.00
#
_symmetry.space_group_name_H-M   'P 1'
#
loop_
_entity.id
_entity.type
_entity.pdbx_description
1 polymer ?
#
loop_
_entity_poly.entity_id
_entity_poly.type
_entity_poly.pdbx_seq_one_letter_code
_entity_poly.pdbx_strand_id
1 'polypeptide(L)'
;MVYTVGEMAKLLGVAASTLRCYDKEGLLPFVERSSGGIRMFRESDIEWLQVIGCMKKAGMSIKDIRQYIEMALQGDDTIDSRLAMFRRQQEVLKQQMAELQHTMEMVDYKCWYYETAKEAGTVDAPQKMELAEVPERFRKIRQELRTAPGTAATI
;
A
#
# COMPACT_ATOMS: atom_id res chain seq x y z
N MET A 1 10.08 27.95 -12.30
CA MET A 1 11.14 27.18 -13.00
C MET A 1 10.46 26.12 -13.86
N VAL A 2 11.06 25.75 -15.01
CA VAL A 2 10.50 24.72 -15.91
C VAL A 2 11.47 23.56 -15.96
N TYR A 3 10.95 22.35 -15.88
CA TYR A 3 11.73 21.10 -15.81
C TYR A 3 11.39 20.19 -16.98
N THR A 4 12.38 19.51 -17.49
CA THR A 4 12.18 18.37 -18.41
C THR A 4 11.65 17.15 -17.62
N VAL A 5 11.17 16.12 -18.33
CA VAL A 5 10.73 14.87 -17.67
C VAL A 5 11.84 14.21 -16.86
N GLY A 6 13.10 14.31 -17.31
CA GLY A 6 14.25 13.74 -16.59
C GLY A 6 14.57 14.50 -15.30
N GLU A 7 14.55 15.80 -15.33
CA GLU A 7 14.80 16.66 -14.16
C GLU A 7 13.67 16.50 -13.12
N MET A 8 12.41 16.52 -13.55
CA MET A 8 11.27 16.33 -12.68
C MET A 8 11.28 14.92 -12.04
N ALA A 9 11.59 13.89 -12.80
CA ALA A 9 11.71 12.52 -12.28
C ALA A 9 12.81 12.42 -11.22
N LYS A 10 13.96 13.05 -11.45
CA LYS A 10 15.06 13.13 -10.49
C LYS A 10 14.65 13.86 -9.21
N LEU A 11 13.95 14.98 -9.36
CA LEU A 11 13.43 15.77 -8.22
C LEU A 11 12.48 14.97 -7.36
N LEU A 12 11.60 14.16 -7.97
CA LEU A 12 10.59 13.33 -7.27
C LEU A 12 11.13 11.96 -6.82
N GLY A 13 12.36 11.61 -7.17
CA GLY A 13 12.94 10.31 -6.85
C GLY A 13 12.26 9.13 -7.56
N VAL A 14 11.72 9.36 -8.77
CA VAL A 14 11.04 8.33 -9.57
C VAL A 14 11.74 8.14 -10.92
N ALA A 15 11.46 7.02 -11.61
CA ALA A 15 11.97 6.81 -12.97
C ALA A 15 11.26 7.76 -13.97
N ALA A 16 11.97 8.27 -14.96
CA ALA A 16 11.37 9.10 -16.02
C ALA A 16 10.28 8.33 -16.80
N SER A 17 10.38 7.02 -16.90
CA SER A 17 9.35 6.14 -17.48
C SER A 17 8.04 6.19 -16.70
N THR A 18 8.07 6.39 -15.37
CA THR A 18 6.88 6.55 -14.54
C THR A 18 6.08 7.79 -14.96
N LEU A 19 6.73 8.94 -15.13
CA LEU A 19 6.06 10.17 -15.56
C LEU A 19 5.53 10.07 -16.99
N ARG A 20 6.24 9.37 -17.88
CA ARG A 20 5.75 9.09 -19.25
C ARG A 20 4.53 8.18 -19.22
N CYS A 21 4.51 7.19 -18.31
CA CYS A 21 3.35 6.33 -18.10
C CYS A 21 2.14 7.13 -17.60
N TYR A 22 2.32 8.00 -16.62
CA TYR A 22 1.25 8.88 -16.14
C TYR A 22 0.65 9.74 -17.25
N ASP A 23 1.49 10.31 -18.10
CA ASP A 23 1.01 11.09 -19.25
C ASP A 23 0.25 10.24 -20.27
N LYS A 24 0.77 9.04 -20.59
CA LYS A 24 0.09 8.10 -21.50
C LYS A 24 -1.28 7.69 -20.97
N GLU A 25 -1.40 7.52 -19.65
CA GLU A 25 -2.64 7.17 -18.96
C GLU A 25 -3.58 8.39 -18.75
N GLY A 26 -3.21 9.58 -19.25
CA GLY A 26 -4.03 10.79 -19.15
C GLY A 26 -4.12 11.37 -17.74
N LEU A 27 -3.12 11.11 -16.89
CA LEU A 27 -3.07 11.63 -15.51
C LEU A 27 -2.40 13.01 -15.43
N LEU A 28 -1.89 13.56 -16.52
CA LEU A 28 -1.15 14.82 -16.56
C LEU A 28 -1.80 15.86 -17.52
N PRO A 29 -3.12 16.12 -17.43
CA PRO A 29 -3.77 17.07 -18.34
C PRO A 29 -3.31 18.52 -18.12
N PHE A 30 -2.68 18.81 -16.98
CA PHE A 30 -2.17 20.12 -16.60
C PHE A 30 -0.72 20.37 -17.11
N VAL A 31 -0.03 19.34 -17.62
CA VAL A 31 1.35 19.47 -18.10
C VAL A 31 1.38 19.99 -19.54
N GLU A 32 2.03 21.13 -19.74
CA GLU A 32 2.19 21.75 -21.03
C GLU A 32 3.23 21.02 -21.90
N ARG A 33 3.13 21.24 -23.22
CA ARG A 33 4.13 20.78 -24.17
C ARG A 33 4.73 21.98 -24.92
N SER A 34 6.04 21.92 -25.15
CA SER A 34 6.70 22.90 -26.02
C SER A 34 6.21 22.81 -27.48
N SER A 35 6.58 23.76 -28.32
CA SER A 35 6.33 23.72 -29.76
C SER A 35 6.89 22.46 -30.45
N GLY A 36 7.91 21.83 -29.85
CA GLY A 36 8.49 20.56 -30.31
C GLY A 36 7.85 19.32 -29.67
N GLY A 37 6.72 19.45 -28.96
CA GLY A 37 6.02 18.32 -28.32
C GLY A 37 6.67 17.77 -27.03
N ILE A 38 7.71 18.44 -26.52
CA ILE A 38 8.41 18.05 -25.29
C ILE A 38 7.58 18.48 -24.07
N ARG A 39 7.39 17.57 -23.10
CA ARG A 39 6.71 17.88 -21.84
C ARG A 39 7.51 18.88 -21.01
N MET A 40 6.81 19.89 -20.53
CA MET A 40 7.35 20.97 -19.72
C MET A 40 6.65 21.01 -18.37
N PHE A 41 7.34 20.55 -17.34
CA PHE A 41 6.82 20.53 -15.98
C PHE A 41 7.15 21.83 -15.26
N ARG A 42 6.19 22.33 -14.50
CA ARG A 42 6.36 23.52 -13.64
C ARG A 42 6.50 23.10 -12.18
N GLU A 43 6.96 24.02 -11.37
CA GLU A 43 7.06 23.82 -9.92
C GLU A 43 5.68 23.54 -9.29
N SER A 44 4.63 24.17 -9.80
CA SER A 44 3.24 23.91 -9.42
C SER A 44 2.77 22.47 -9.68
N ASP A 45 3.43 21.74 -10.58
CA ASP A 45 3.04 20.38 -10.93
C ASP A 45 3.59 19.35 -9.95
N ILE A 46 4.54 19.73 -9.09
CA ILE A 46 5.17 18.85 -8.11
C ILE A 46 4.13 18.26 -7.16
N GLU A 47 3.27 19.11 -6.61
CA GLU A 47 2.21 18.67 -5.69
C GLU A 47 1.27 17.66 -6.36
N TRP A 48 0.83 17.93 -7.59
CA TRP A 48 0.02 17.00 -8.38
C TRP A 48 0.69 15.65 -8.57
N LEU A 49 1.96 15.65 -8.94
CA LEU A 49 2.73 14.44 -9.18
C LEU A 49 2.94 13.64 -7.89
N GLN A 50 3.15 14.31 -6.76
CA GLN A 50 3.25 13.66 -5.45
C GLN A 50 1.93 13.02 -5.03
N VAL A 51 0.79 13.73 -5.21
CA VAL A 51 -0.54 13.20 -4.91
C VAL A 51 -0.85 11.99 -5.79
N ILE A 52 -0.61 12.06 -7.10
CA ILE A 52 -0.78 10.93 -8.02
C ILE A 52 0.07 9.72 -7.57
N GLY A 53 1.33 9.97 -7.22
CA GLY A 53 2.23 8.93 -6.70
C GLY A 53 1.71 8.28 -5.41
N CYS A 54 1.16 9.09 -4.50
CA CYS A 54 0.53 8.61 -3.27
C CYS A 54 -0.71 7.75 -3.56
N MET A 55 -1.61 8.21 -4.42
CA MET A 55 -2.82 7.49 -4.83
C MET A 55 -2.47 6.14 -5.48
N LYS A 56 -1.43 6.09 -6.32
CA LYS A 56 -0.91 4.84 -6.91
C LYS A 56 -0.39 3.88 -5.84
N LYS A 57 0.40 4.37 -4.89
CA LYS A 57 0.89 3.57 -3.76
C LYS A 57 -0.24 3.06 -2.87
N ALA A 58 -1.29 3.85 -2.72
CA ALA A 58 -2.51 3.46 -1.99
C ALA A 58 -3.36 2.41 -2.73
N GLY A 59 -2.99 2.02 -3.96
CA GLY A 59 -3.70 1.01 -4.74
C GLY A 59 -4.93 1.53 -5.50
N MET A 60 -5.08 2.86 -5.64
CA MET A 60 -6.16 3.42 -6.43
C MET A 60 -5.99 3.10 -7.92
N SER A 61 -7.12 2.84 -8.60
CA SER A 61 -7.10 2.56 -10.03
C SER A 61 -6.74 3.81 -10.84
N ILE A 62 -6.16 3.62 -12.03
CA ILE A 62 -5.90 4.72 -12.97
C ILE A 62 -7.18 5.50 -13.27
N LYS A 63 -8.31 4.80 -13.39
CA LYS A 63 -9.63 5.42 -13.62
C LYS A 63 -10.01 6.37 -12.48
N ASP A 64 -9.86 5.93 -11.23
CA ASP A 64 -10.21 6.74 -10.06
C ASP A 64 -9.28 7.94 -9.91
N ILE A 65 -7.98 7.75 -10.17
CA ILE A 65 -7.01 8.86 -10.15
C ILE A 65 -7.35 9.90 -11.22
N ARG A 66 -7.69 9.48 -12.44
CA ARG A 66 -8.13 10.38 -13.51
C ARG A 66 -9.39 11.15 -13.10
N GLN A 67 -10.39 10.45 -12.56
CA GLN A 67 -11.62 11.07 -12.08
C GLN A 67 -11.34 12.12 -10.98
N TYR A 68 -10.43 11.82 -10.04
CA TYR A 68 -10.00 12.79 -9.04
C TYR A 68 -9.40 14.06 -9.67
N ILE A 69 -8.50 13.90 -10.64
CA ILE A 69 -7.86 15.03 -11.33
C ILE A 69 -8.91 15.88 -12.05
N GLU A 70 -9.82 15.24 -12.78
CA GLU A 70 -10.92 15.92 -13.50
C GLU A 70 -11.79 16.72 -12.53
N MET A 71 -12.20 16.12 -11.39
CA MET A 71 -12.96 16.81 -10.35
C MET A 71 -12.19 17.98 -9.75
N ALA A 72 -10.89 17.80 -9.47
CA ALA A 72 -10.08 18.87 -8.90
C ALA A 72 -9.89 20.05 -9.84
N LEU A 73 -9.82 19.83 -11.15
CA LEU A 73 -9.78 20.88 -12.17
C LEU A 73 -11.13 21.60 -12.35
N GLN A 74 -12.25 20.94 -11.99
CA GLN A 74 -13.59 21.57 -11.98
C GLN A 74 -13.79 22.57 -10.83
N GLY A 75 -12.96 22.49 -9.77
CA GLY A 75 -12.98 23.43 -8.66
C GLY A 75 -13.81 22.96 -7.47
N ASP A 76 -14.35 23.93 -6.72
CA ASP A 76 -14.88 23.71 -5.36
C ASP A 76 -16.20 22.93 -5.33
N ASP A 77 -16.98 22.95 -6.39
CA ASP A 77 -18.24 22.20 -6.50
C ASP A 77 -18.04 20.66 -6.35
N THR A 78 -16.81 20.20 -6.48
CA THR A 78 -16.45 18.77 -6.39
C THR A 78 -15.80 18.37 -5.05
N ILE A 79 -15.70 19.26 -4.08
CA ILE A 79 -15.04 19.02 -2.78
C ILE A 79 -15.61 17.78 -2.09
N ASP A 80 -16.94 17.68 -1.97
CA ASP A 80 -17.58 16.54 -1.30
C ASP A 80 -17.30 15.20 -2.02
N SER A 81 -17.33 15.21 -3.34
CA SER A 81 -17.05 14.02 -4.16
C SER A 81 -15.59 13.56 -4.00
N ARG A 82 -14.65 14.50 -3.99
CA ARG A 82 -13.23 14.23 -3.75
C ARG A 82 -13.00 13.70 -2.33
N LEU A 83 -13.63 14.32 -1.32
CA LEU A 83 -13.55 13.84 0.07
C LEU A 83 -14.10 12.42 0.21
N ALA A 84 -15.26 12.14 -0.40
CA ALA A 84 -15.85 10.80 -0.38
C ALA A 84 -14.93 9.76 -1.02
N MET A 85 -14.23 10.10 -2.11
CA MET A 85 -13.26 9.22 -2.77
C MET A 85 -12.09 8.88 -1.82
N PHE A 86 -11.48 9.86 -1.18
CA PHE A 86 -10.37 9.62 -0.24
C PHE A 86 -10.81 8.88 1.02
N ARG A 87 -12.01 9.12 1.54
CA ARG A 87 -12.56 8.35 2.66
C ARG A 87 -12.73 6.87 2.33
N ARG A 88 -13.26 6.55 1.15
CA ARG A 88 -13.35 5.15 0.70
C ARG A 88 -11.97 4.50 0.63
N GLN A 89 -10.99 5.19 0.05
CA GLN A 89 -9.63 4.66 -0.03
C GLN A 89 -8.98 4.49 1.35
N GLN A 90 -9.28 5.39 2.28
CA GLN A 90 -8.82 5.28 3.67
C GLN A 90 -9.35 4.00 4.34
N GLU A 91 -10.62 3.65 4.13
CA GLU A 91 -11.19 2.42 4.69
C GLU A 91 -10.54 1.16 4.06
N VAL A 92 -10.29 1.16 2.75
CA VAL A 92 -9.56 0.06 2.08
C VAL A 92 -8.17 -0.12 2.69
N LEU A 93 -7.43 0.97 2.90
CA LEU A 93 -6.10 0.91 3.50
C LEU A 93 -6.14 0.42 4.95
N LYS A 94 -7.11 0.85 5.75
CA LYS A 94 -7.28 0.36 7.14
C LYS A 94 -7.50 -1.15 7.17
N GLN A 95 -8.32 -1.66 6.26
CA GLN A 95 -8.54 -3.11 6.16
C GLN A 95 -7.26 -3.84 5.78
N GLN A 96 -6.52 -3.38 4.77
CA GLN A 96 -5.25 -3.97 4.37
C GLN A 96 -4.22 -3.94 5.51
N MET A 97 -4.16 -2.85 6.28
CA MET A 97 -3.30 -2.76 7.46
C MET A 97 -3.68 -3.78 8.52
N ALA A 98 -4.98 -3.99 8.79
CA ALA A 98 -5.45 -4.98 9.75
C ALA A 98 -5.11 -6.42 9.32
N GLU A 99 -5.28 -6.74 8.03
CA GLU A 99 -4.92 -8.04 7.46
C GLU A 99 -3.40 -8.29 7.53
N LEU A 100 -2.59 -7.26 7.23
CA LEU A 100 -1.14 -7.36 7.34
C LEU A 100 -0.68 -7.51 8.79
N GLN A 101 -1.33 -6.81 9.73
CA GLN A 101 -1.07 -6.93 11.17
C GLN A 101 -1.36 -8.36 11.65
N HIS A 102 -2.48 -8.94 11.26
CA HIS A 102 -2.81 -10.33 11.58
C HIS A 102 -1.78 -11.32 11.01
N THR A 103 -1.33 -11.08 9.77
CA THR A 103 -0.27 -11.87 9.16
C THR A 103 1.05 -11.77 9.94
N MET A 104 1.40 -10.58 10.42
CA MET A 104 2.58 -10.36 11.26
C MET A 104 2.49 -11.11 12.58
N GLU A 105 1.34 -11.07 13.24
CA GLU A 105 1.10 -11.83 14.48
C GLU A 105 1.30 -13.34 14.29
N MET A 106 0.88 -13.87 13.14
CA MET A 106 1.11 -15.28 12.80
C MET A 106 2.59 -15.57 12.59
N VAL A 107 3.33 -14.70 11.92
CA VAL A 107 4.79 -14.84 11.74
C VAL A 107 5.51 -14.77 13.09
N ASP A 108 5.14 -13.83 13.95
CA ASP A 108 5.69 -13.70 15.31
C ASP A 108 5.44 -14.95 16.16
N TYR A 109 4.24 -15.53 16.05
CA TYR A 109 3.95 -16.82 16.69
C TYR A 109 4.88 -17.93 16.18
N LYS A 110 5.15 -18.01 14.88
CA LYS A 110 6.06 -19.01 14.31
C LYS A 110 7.51 -18.78 14.75
N CYS A 111 7.95 -17.55 14.87
CA CYS A 111 9.27 -17.22 15.43
C CYS A 111 9.38 -17.75 16.85
N TRP A 112 8.45 -17.41 17.74
CA TRP A 112 8.40 -17.93 19.11
C TRP A 112 8.35 -19.46 19.16
N TYR A 113 7.54 -20.09 18.31
CA TYR A 113 7.40 -21.54 18.24
C TYR A 113 8.74 -22.23 17.95
N TYR A 114 9.46 -21.75 16.94
CA TYR A 114 10.73 -22.34 16.58
C TYR A 114 11.88 -21.95 17.50
N GLU A 115 11.86 -20.81 18.15
CA GLU A 115 12.79 -20.45 19.23
C GLU A 115 12.62 -21.41 20.40
N THR A 116 11.39 -21.68 20.83
CA THR A 116 11.09 -22.67 21.90
C THR A 116 11.51 -24.09 21.50
N ALA A 117 11.23 -24.49 20.26
CA ALA A 117 11.67 -25.79 19.74
C ALA A 117 13.20 -25.92 19.68
N LYS A 118 13.90 -24.87 19.30
CA LYS A 118 15.36 -24.83 19.26
C LYS A 118 15.96 -24.98 20.66
N GLU A 119 15.44 -24.30 21.66
CA GLU A 119 15.87 -24.41 23.06
C GLU A 119 15.65 -25.81 23.63
N ALA A 120 14.51 -26.42 23.30
CA ALA A 120 14.16 -27.77 23.74
C ALA A 120 14.84 -28.88 22.91
N GLY A 121 15.42 -28.56 21.75
CA GLY A 121 15.98 -29.54 20.83
C GLY A 121 14.95 -30.36 20.04
N THR A 122 13.65 -30.02 20.13
CA THR A 122 12.55 -30.73 19.47
C THR A 122 11.34 -29.86 19.24
N VAL A 123 10.64 -30.04 18.13
CA VAL A 123 9.35 -29.38 17.81
C VAL A 123 8.20 -29.92 18.69
N ASP A 124 8.36 -31.08 19.32
CA ASP A 124 7.38 -31.65 20.22
C ASP A 124 7.10 -30.77 21.44
N ALA A 125 8.12 -30.03 21.91
CA ALA A 125 7.99 -29.17 23.08
C ALA A 125 6.93 -28.09 22.88
N PRO A 126 7.04 -27.16 21.92
CA PRO A 126 5.98 -26.19 21.71
C PRO A 126 4.69 -26.81 21.19
N GLN A 127 4.75 -27.93 20.45
CA GLN A 127 3.55 -28.59 19.92
C GLN A 127 2.64 -29.14 21.00
N LYS A 128 3.20 -29.79 22.02
CA LYS A 128 2.48 -30.45 23.15
C LYS A 128 2.14 -29.50 24.29
N MET A 129 2.69 -28.28 24.26
CA MET A 129 2.48 -27.27 25.28
C MET A 129 0.98 -26.98 25.48
N GLU A 130 0.51 -26.96 26.71
CA GLU A 130 -0.85 -26.55 27.01
C GLU A 130 -1.08 -25.06 26.69
N LEU A 131 -2.32 -24.67 26.43
CA LEU A 131 -2.63 -23.29 26.05
C LEU A 131 -2.22 -22.27 27.13
N ALA A 132 -2.32 -22.66 28.39
CA ALA A 132 -1.92 -21.83 29.53
C ALA A 132 -0.41 -21.53 29.57
N GLU A 133 0.41 -22.43 29.04
CA GLU A 133 1.87 -22.31 28.98
C GLU A 133 2.33 -21.43 27.79
N VAL A 134 1.45 -21.25 26.78
CA VAL A 134 1.71 -20.38 25.62
C VAL A 134 1.60 -18.92 26.06
N PRO A 135 2.54 -18.04 25.66
CA PRO A 135 2.45 -16.61 25.93
C PRO A 135 1.09 -16.05 25.53
N GLU A 136 0.49 -15.24 26.39
CA GLU A 136 -0.88 -14.75 26.23
C GLU A 136 -1.14 -14.15 24.84
N ARG A 137 -0.20 -13.36 24.32
CA ARG A 137 -0.26 -12.73 22.99
C ARG A 137 -0.43 -13.73 21.84
N PHE A 138 -0.04 -15.00 22.03
CA PHE A 138 -0.08 -16.02 20.98
C PHE A 138 -1.21 -17.04 21.13
N ARG A 139 -1.97 -17.01 22.23
CA ARG A 139 -3.02 -18.01 22.50
C ARG A 139 -4.11 -17.99 21.45
N LYS A 140 -4.52 -16.80 21.03
CA LYS A 140 -5.54 -16.62 19.99
C LYS A 140 -5.10 -17.22 18.65
N ILE A 141 -3.92 -16.87 18.16
CA ILE A 141 -3.36 -17.41 16.91
C ILE A 141 -3.21 -18.93 16.97
N ARG A 142 -2.76 -19.46 18.11
CA ARG A 142 -2.66 -20.92 18.29
C ARG A 142 -4.01 -21.62 18.20
N GLN A 143 -5.07 -21.05 18.76
CA GLN A 143 -6.42 -21.58 18.65
C GLN A 143 -6.93 -21.54 17.21
N GLU A 144 -6.76 -20.44 16.51
CA GLU A 144 -7.14 -20.28 15.11
C GLU A 144 -6.47 -21.34 14.21
N LEU A 145 -5.16 -21.57 14.39
CA LEU A 145 -4.41 -22.58 13.64
C LEU A 145 -4.87 -24.02 13.93
N ARG A 146 -5.35 -24.31 15.15
CA ARG A 146 -5.85 -25.65 15.51
C ARG A 146 -7.28 -25.89 15.05
N THR A 147 -8.08 -24.84 14.83
CA THR A 147 -9.49 -24.92 14.42
C THR A 147 -9.69 -24.78 12.92
N ALA A 148 -8.66 -24.38 12.16
CA ALA A 148 -8.75 -24.24 10.72
C ALA A 148 -9.07 -25.60 10.06
N PRO A 149 -10.11 -25.70 9.21
CA PRO A 149 -10.44 -26.94 8.52
C PRO A 149 -9.30 -27.30 7.54
N GLY A 150 -8.60 -28.39 7.84
CA GLY A 150 -7.46 -28.88 7.04
C GLY A 150 -6.15 -29.07 7.77
N THR A 151 -6.04 -28.66 9.04
CA THR A 151 -4.84 -28.87 9.88
C THR A 151 -4.95 -30.13 10.75
N ALA A 152 -5.38 -31.25 10.16
CA ALA A 152 -5.07 -32.56 10.75
C ALA A 152 -3.61 -32.86 10.43
N ALA A 153 -2.76 -32.69 11.44
CA ALA A 153 -1.42 -33.26 11.57
C ALA A 153 -0.59 -33.38 10.28
N THR A 154 0.19 -32.38 9.96
CA THR A 154 1.54 -32.58 9.44
C THR A 154 2.20 -31.20 9.30
N ILE A 155 2.96 -30.78 10.26
CA ILE A 155 4.27 -30.12 10.06
C ILE A 155 4.98 -30.13 11.42
#